data_119fcbf72c0eae19b7e839a396004bc9
#
_entry.id   119fcbf72c0eae19b7e839a396004bc9
#
_cell.length_a   1.000
_cell.length_b   1.000
_cell.length_c   1.000
_cell.angle_alpha   90.00
_cell.angle_beta   90.00
_cell.angle_gamma   90.00
#
_symmetry.space_group_name_H-M   'P 1'
#
loop_
_entity.id
_entity.type
_entity.pdbx_description
1 polymer ?
#
loop_
_entity_poly.entity_id
_entity_poly.type
_entity_poly.pdbx_seq_one_letter_code
_entity_poly.pdbx_strand_id
1 'polypeptide(L)'
;MLNFKEWLFVHGGYRHHPRNKEELINAIKIEIDKQGPHANLGYIDTSKITDMSGLFMGEENFDADISNWNVSRVKDMSKMFARTKNINVDLS
;
A
#
# COMPACT_ATOMS: atom_id res chain seq x y z
N MET A 1 6.30 14.80 -18.46
CA MET A 1 6.78 13.83 -17.46
C MET A 1 5.62 12.95 -16.99
N LEU A 2 5.83 11.65 -16.93
CA LEU A 2 4.80 10.72 -16.48
C LEU A 2 4.64 10.78 -14.97
N ASN A 3 3.40 10.73 -14.46
CA ASN A 3 3.17 10.44 -13.04
C ASN A 3 3.39 8.94 -12.79
N PHE A 4 3.34 8.53 -11.52
CA PHE A 4 3.63 7.13 -11.19
C PHE A 4 2.66 6.15 -11.87
N LYS A 5 1.36 6.46 -11.90
CA LYS A 5 0.38 5.57 -12.55
C LYS A 5 0.62 5.43 -14.04
N GLU A 6 0.95 6.52 -14.72
CA GLU A 6 1.27 6.47 -16.14
C GLU A 6 2.56 5.69 -16.39
N TRP A 7 3.58 5.95 -15.56
CA TRP A 7 4.85 5.21 -15.63
C TRP A 7 4.61 3.71 -15.44
N LEU A 8 3.82 3.36 -14.42
CA LEU A 8 3.50 1.98 -14.08
C LEU A 8 2.82 1.26 -15.26
N PHE A 9 1.85 1.92 -15.87
CA PHE A 9 1.14 1.38 -17.02
C PHE A 9 2.09 1.08 -18.17
N VAL A 10 3.01 2.01 -18.47
CA VAL A 10 4.00 1.86 -19.54
C VAL A 10 4.96 0.70 -19.27
N HIS A 11 5.26 0.43 -18.00
CA HIS A 11 6.25 -0.58 -17.60
C HIS A 11 5.62 -1.91 -17.18
N GLY A 12 4.42 -2.22 -17.66
CA GLY A 12 3.82 -3.54 -17.46
C GLY A 12 2.79 -3.66 -16.37
N GLY A 13 2.48 -2.56 -15.65
CA GLY A 13 1.44 -2.55 -14.65
C GLY A 13 1.89 -3.02 -13.27
N TYR A 14 0.93 -3.39 -12.45
CA TYR A 14 1.19 -3.79 -11.05
C TYR A 14 1.97 -5.10 -10.99
N ARG A 15 2.78 -5.25 -9.92
CA ARG A 15 3.52 -6.48 -9.64
C ARG A 15 2.72 -7.47 -8.81
N HIS A 16 1.74 -6.99 -8.04
CA HIS A 16 0.96 -7.80 -7.12
C HIS A 16 -0.51 -7.48 -7.29
N HIS A 17 -1.34 -8.52 -7.23
CA HIS A 17 -2.80 -8.40 -7.37
C HIS A 17 -3.50 -9.12 -6.21
N PRO A 18 -3.32 -8.64 -4.95
CA PRO A 18 -3.91 -9.32 -3.80
C PRO A 18 -5.44 -9.26 -3.85
N ARG A 19 -6.07 -10.35 -3.44
CA ARG A 19 -7.53 -10.49 -3.43
C ARG A 19 -8.12 -10.30 -2.04
N ASN A 20 -7.27 -10.33 -1.01
CA ASN A 20 -7.68 -10.18 0.37
C ASN A 20 -6.54 -9.58 1.19
N LYS A 21 -6.84 -9.29 2.47
CA LYS A 21 -5.87 -8.66 3.36
C LYS A 21 -4.61 -9.50 3.57
N GLU A 22 -4.76 -10.82 3.68
CA GLU A 22 -3.62 -11.71 3.89
C GLU A 22 -2.66 -11.65 2.70
N GLU A 23 -3.19 -11.73 1.49
CA GLU A 23 -2.37 -11.60 0.29
C GLU A 23 -1.74 -10.21 0.19
N LEU A 24 -2.47 -9.17 0.61
CA LEU A 24 -1.94 -7.81 0.64
C LEU A 24 -0.76 -7.70 1.60
N ILE A 25 -0.86 -8.27 2.79
CA ILE A 25 0.24 -8.26 3.75
C ILE A 25 1.48 -8.93 3.17
N ASN A 26 1.30 -10.07 2.50
CA ASN A 26 2.41 -10.76 1.86
C ASN A 26 3.06 -9.91 0.77
N ALA A 27 2.27 -9.25 -0.06
CA ALA A 27 2.78 -8.36 -1.10
C ALA A 27 3.58 -7.20 -0.51
N ILE A 28 3.08 -6.60 0.57
CA ILE A 28 3.77 -5.52 1.27
C ILE A 28 5.13 -6.00 1.78
N LYS A 29 5.18 -7.17 2.41
CA LYS A 29 6.45 -7.72 2.92
C LYS A 29 7.46 -7.93 1.81
N ILE A 30 7.02 -8.46 0.68
CA ILE A 30 7.89 -8.69 -0.47
C ILE A 30 8.48 -7.37 -0.97
N GLU A 31 7.65 -6.34 -1.12
CA GLU A 31 8.14 -5.06 -1.63
C GLU A 31 9.06 -4.36 -0.62
N ILE A 32 8.77 -4.44 0.67
CA ILE A 32 9.64 -3.86 1.69
C ILE A 32 10.98 -4.58 1.71
N ASP A 33 11.00 -5.90 1.57
CA ASP A 33 12.26 -6.66 1.47
C ASP A 33 13.09 -6.23 0.28
N LYS A 34 12.45 -5.93 -0.85
CA LYS A 34 13.15 -5.52 -2.07
C LYS A 34 13.62 -4.08 -2.02
N GLN A 35 12.80 -3.18 -1.50
CA GLN A 35 13.00 -1.74 -1.62
C GLN A 35 13.49 -1.07 -0.34
N GLY A 36 13.35 -1.75 0.81
CA GLY A 36 13.69 -1.18 2.10
C GLY A 36 12.53 -0.42 2.74
N PRO A 37 12.79 0.29 3.87
CA PRO A 37 11.73 0.88 4.68
C PRO A 37 10.97 2.04 4.00
N HIS A 38 11.56 2.63 2.96
CA HIS A 38 10.93 3.73 2.21
C HIS A 38 10.26 3.19 0.93
N ALA A 39 9.79 1.97 0.96
CA ALA A 39 9.26 1.29 -0.22
C ALA A 39 8.10 2.06 -0.85
N ASN A 40 8.08 2.07 -2.18
CA ASN A 40 6.91 2.51 -2.93
C ASN A 40 5.99 1.30 -3.10
N LEU A 41 4.86 1.30 -2.39
CA LEU A 41 3.90 0.20 -2.42
C LEU A 41 2.86 0.36 -3.52
N GLY A 42 2.99 1.36 -4.38
CA GLY A 42 2.11 1.58 -5.52
C GLY A 42 2.18 0.49 -6.58
N TYR A 43 3.16 -0.43 -6.49
CA TYR A 43 3.23 -1.60 -7.36
C TYR A 43 2.18 -2.66 -7.03
N ILE A 44 1.46 -2.47 -5.93
CA ILE A 44 0.43 -3.40 -5.47
C ILE A 44 -0.93 -2.87 -5.89
N ASP A 45 -1.69 -3.70 -6.62
CA ASP A 45 -3.06 -3.36 -7.00
C ASP A 45 -4.00 -3.64 -5.83
N THR A 46 -4.49 -2.58 -5.18
CA THR A 46 -5.35 -2.69 -4.01
C THR A 46 -6.84 -2.59 -4.34
N SER A 47 -7.20 -2.56 -5.62
CA SER A 47 -8.57 -2.29 -6.05
C SER A 47 -9.59 -3.33 -5.56
N LYS A 48 -9.15 -4.54 -5.20
CA LYS A 48 -10.04 -5.61 -4.74
C LYS A 48 -10.11 -5.71 -3.21
N ILE A 49 -9.34 -4.91 -2.50
CA ILE A 49 -9.24 -5.00 -1.04
C ILE A 49 -10.40 -4.27 -0.39
N THR A 50 -11.07 -4.94 0.55
CA THR A 50 -12.19 -4.36 1.31
C THR A 50 -11.86 -4.15 2.78
N ASP A 51 -10.82 -4.78 3.30
CA ASP A 51 -10.41 -4.68 4.70
C ASP A 51 -8.93 -4.33 4.79
N MET A 52 -8.64 -3.14 5.33
CA MET A 52 -7.29 -2.68 5.63
C MET A 52 -7.11 -2.38 7.12
N SER A 53 -7.99 -2.94 7.96
CA SER A 53 -7.93 -2.69 9.40
C SER A 53 -6.61 -3.17 9.98
N GLY A 54 -5.98 -2.34 10.80
CA GLY A 54 -4.74 -2.65 11.47
C GLY A 54 -3.54 -2.94 10.57
N LEU A 55 -3.64 -2.62 9.29
CA LEU A 55 -2.65 -3.04 8.28
C LEU A 55 -1.22 -2.63 8.63
N PHE A 56 -1.03 -1.42 9.12
CA PHE A 56 0.28 -0.90 9.51
C PHE A 56 0.37 -0.62 11.01
N MET A 57 -0.53 -1.23 11.79
CA MET A 57 -0.56 -1.00 13.23
C MET A 57 0.77 -1.42 13.88
N GLY A 58 1.32 -0.54 14.70
CA GLY A 58 2.57 -0.81 15.41
C GLY A 58 3.83 -0.58 14.59
N GLU A 59 3.73 -0.20 13.33
CA GLU A 59 4.88 0.14 12.50
C GLU A 59 5.36 1.55 12.83
N GLU A 60 6.15 1.69 13.90
CA GLU A 60 6.54 3.00 14.44
C GLU A 60 7.27 3.87 13.43
N ASN A 61 8.05 3.27 12.55
CA ASN A 61 8.83 3.98 11.57
C ASN A 61 8.25 3.84 10.15
N PHE A 62 6.94 3.72 10.05
CA PHE A 62 6.28 3.59 8.77
C PHE A 62 6.60 4.79 7.88
N ASP A 63 7.18 4.51 6.72
CA ASP A 63 7.57 5.54 5.76
C ASP A 63 7.39 5.04 4.32
N ALA A 64 6.61 4.02 4.13
CA ALA A 64 6.30 3.50 2.80
C ALA A 64 5.29 4.41 2.10
N ASP A 65 5.36 4.45 0.77
CA ASP A 65 4.49 5.28 -0.04
C ASP A 65 3.26 4.47 -0.50
N ILE A 66 2.08 4.84 -0.01
CA ILE A 66 0.81 4.26 -0.42
C ILE A 66 -0.10 5.27 -1.11
N SER A 67 0.46 6.39 -1.56
CA SER A 67 -0.31 7.49 -2.14
C SER A 67 -1.09 7.10 -3.40
N ASN A 68 -0.67 6.05 -4.10
CA ASN A 68 -1.34 5.59 -5.33
C ASN A 68 -2.31 4.42 -5.11
N TRP A 69 -2.55 4.06 -3.86
CA TRP A 69 -3.48 2.97 -3.58
C TRP A 69 -4.93 3.36 -3.92
N ASN A 70 -5.64 2.42 -4.54
CA ASN A 70 -7.06 2.55 -4.77
C ASN A 70 -7.79 1.95 -3.58
N VAL A 71 -8.41 2.81 -2.77
CA VAL A 71 -9.12 2.40 -1.56
C VAL A 71 -10.64 2.51 -1.72
N SER A 72 -11.13 2.61 -2.96
CA SER A 72 -12.54 2.83 -3.25
C SER A 72 -13.46 1.71 -2.74
N ARG A 73 -12.93 0.50 -2.60
CA ARG A 73 -13.70 -0.65 -2.10
C ARG A 73 -13.44 -0.97 -0.62
N VAL A 74 -12.54 -0.23 0.01
CA VAL A 74 -12.19 -0.50 1.41
C VAL A 74 -13.33 -0.05 2.32
N LYS A 75 -13.81 -0.98 3.14
CA LYS A 75 -14.91 -0.75 4.08
C LYS A 75 -14.44 -0.57 5.50
N ASP A 76 -13.26 -1.08 5.84
CA ASP A 76 -12.73 -1.01 7.19
C ASP A 76 -11.26 -0.59 7.14
N MET A 77 -10.98 0.58 7.66
CA MET A 77 -9.62 1.11 7.83
C MET A 77 -9.29 1.36 9.30
N SER A 78 -10.09 0.80 10.20
CA SER A 78 -9.91 1.04 11.63
C SER A 78 -8.51 0.58 12.06
N LYS A 79 -7.86 1.40 12.88
CA LYS A 79 -6.54 1.12 13.44
C LYS A 79 -5.44 0.89 12.39
N MET A 80 -5.69 1.23 11.14
CA MET A 80 -4.72 1.00 10.05
C MET A 80 -3.36 1.62 10.37
N PHE A 81 -3.35 2.80 10.97
CA PHE A 81 -2.13 3.50 11.34
C PHE A 81 -1.97 3.67 12.85
N ALA A 82 -2.65 2.86 13.66
CA ALA A 82 -2.51 2.94 15.11
C ALA A 82 -1.06 2.70 15.51
N ARG A 83 -0.53 3.55 16.39
CA ARG A 83 0.85 3.50 16.89
C ARG A 83 1.91 3.68 15.81
N THR A 84 1.57 4.29 14.69
CA THR A 84 2.55 4.67 13.68
C THR A 84 2.98 6.12 13.91
N LYS A 85 4.19 6.43 13.45
CA LYS A 85 4.72 7.80 13.44
C LYS A 85 4.95 8.23 12.01
N ASN A 86 5.07 9.54 11.81
CA ASN A 86 5.45 10.11 10.51
C ASN A 86 4.49 9.74 9.38
N ILE A 87 3.20 9.63 9.71
CA ILE A 87 2.20 9.36 8.68
C ILE A 87 2.04 10.60 7.81
N ASN A 88 2.35 10.46 6.54
CA ASN A 88 2.20 11.53 5.57
C ASN A 88 1.57 10.97 4.31
N VAL A 89 0.37 10.41 4.47
CA VAL A 89 -0.35 9.80 3.36
C VAL A 89 -1.71 10.45 3.20
N ASP A 90 -2.09 10.64 1.95
CA ASP A 90 -3.40 11.14 1.58
C ASP A 90 -4.18 9.99 0.94
N LEU A 91 -5.24 9.56 1.62
CA LEU A 91 -6.11 8.48 1.15
C LEU A 91 -7.42 9.01 0.59
N SER A 92 -7.51 10.31 0.38
CA SER A 92 -8.72 10.93 -0.17
C SER A 92 -8.99 10.54 -1.62
#